data_cce8f4b01257f580a9a37224be324dc5
#
_entry.id   cce8f4b01257f580a9a37224be324dc5
#
_cell.length_a   1.000
_cell.length_b   1.000
_cell.length_c   1.000
_cell.angle_alpha   90.00
_cell.angle_beta   90.00
_cell.angle_gamma   90.00
#
_symmetry.space_group_name_H-M   'P 1'
#
loop_
_entity.id
_entity.type
_entity.pdbx_description
1 polymer ?
#
loop_
_entity_poly.entity_id
_entity_poly.type
_entity_poly.pdbx_seq_one_letter_code
_entity_poly.pdbx_strand_id
1 'polypeptide(L)'
;PVGWMLLESDTDSFQEVVLVEYPAEGSYSVAFKTADPPAAVRESVGDDDMTTVFMPMGPNPVMGGFVLHIATDRVHEVDLSVEEGISSIVSFGVAIDADREAGSGAVGA
;
A
#
# COMPACT_ATOMS: atom_id res chain seq x y z
N PRO A 1 18.95 6.36 14.96
CA PRO A 1 17.61 6.89 15.07
C PRO A 1 16.68 6.33 14.03
N VAL A 2 15.46 6.21 14.43
CA VAL A 2 14.46 5.56 13.61
C VAL A 2 14.20 6.31 12.31
N GLY A 3 14.24 7.62 12.34
CA GLY A 3 13.90 8.41 11.16
C GLY A 3 14.82 8.17 9.97
N TRP A 4 16.11 8.14 10.20
CA TRP A 4 17.02 7.94 9.06
C TRP A 4 17.01 6.48 8.61
N MET A 5 16.74 5.56 9.51
CA MET A 5 16.56 4.16 9.12
C MET A 5 15.40 4.00 8.15
N LEU A 6 14.32 4.70 8.41
CA LEU A 6 13.17 4.66 7.50
C LEU A 6 13.53 5.23 6.14
N LEU A 7 14.29 6.31 6.11
CA LEU A 7 14.67 6.91 4.84
C LEU A 7 15.53 5.99 3.99
N GLU A 8 16.34 5.15 4.62
CA GLU A 8 17.22 4.27 3.87
C GLU A 8 16.55 2.97 3.46
N SER A 9 15.57 2.50 4.23
CA SER A 9 15.01 1.18 4.00
C SER A 9 13.49 1.19 3.84
N ASP A 10 12.92 2.32 3.47
CA ASP A 10 11.47 2.44 3.34
C ASP A 10 10.87 1.36 2.45
N THR A 11 11.44 1.19 1.25
CA THR A 11 10.90 0.21 0.32
C THR A 11 11.20 -1.22 0.77
N ASP A 12 12.28 -1.41 1.51
CA ASP A 12 12.61 -2.74 2.03
C ASP A 12 11.64 -3.18 3.12
N SER A 13 11.04 -2.22 3.82
CA SER A 13 10.04 -2.51 4.83
C SER A 13 8.72 -2.98 4.24
N PHE A 14 8.47 -2.65 2.99
CA PHE A 14 7.21 -3.00 2.34
C PHE A 14 7.23 -4.45 1.92
N GLN A 15 6.32 -5.23 2.45
CA GLN A 15 6.26 -6.65 2.13
C GLN A 15 5.57 -6.90 0.80
N GLU A 16 4.46 -6.21 0.56
CA GLU A 16 3.72 -6.37 -0.69
C GLU A 16 2.75 -5.21 -0.86
N VAL A 17 2.34 -5.01 -2.11
CA VAL A 17 1.29 -4.05 -2.42
C VAL A 17 -0.05 -4.73 -2.20
N VAL A 18 -0.96 -4.01 -1.58
CA VAL A 18 -2.32 -4.49 -1.38
C VAL A 18 -3.30 -3.38 -1.72
N LEU A 19 -4.55 -3.75 -1.89
CA LEU A 19 -5.65 -2.80 -1.97
C LEU A 19 -6.41 -2.88 -0.66
N VAL A 20 -6.68 -1.74 -0.06
CA VAL A 20 -7.48 -1.71 1.16
C VAL A 20 -8.77 -0.97 0.92
N GLU A 21 -9.84 -1.42 1.55
CA GLU A 21 -11.12 -0.71 1.48
C GLU A 21 -11.06 0.46 2.44
N TYR A 22 -10.70 1.58 1.89
CA TYR A 22 -10.49 2.80 2.65
C TYR A 22 -10.63 4.01 1.72
N PRO A 23 -11.29 5.09 2.12
CA PRO A 23 -11.83 5.34 3.46
C PRO A 23 -13.16 4.67 3.74
N ALA A 24 -13.79 4.07 2.75
CA ALA A 24 -15.10 3.48 2.96
C ALA A 24 -15.25 2.21 2.16
N GLU A 25 -16.24 1.42 2.51
CA GLU A 25 -16.58 0.23 1.75
C GLU A 25 -16.85 0.61 0.29
N GLY A 26 -16.27 -0.14 -0.62
CA GLY A 26 -16.40 0.14 -2.05
C GLY A 26 -15.36 1.09 -2.61
N SER A 27 -14.56 1.69 -1.74
CA SER A 27 -13.43 2.52 -2.16
C SER A 27 -12.14 1.77 -1.87
N TYR A 28 -11.23 1.76 -2.82
CA TYR A 28 -9.99 0.99 -2.68
C TYR A 28 -8.78 1.89 -2.85
N SER A 29 -7.85 1.77 -1.93
CA SER A 29 -6.61 2.54 -1.95
C SER A 29 -5.43 1.59 -2.04
N VAL A 30 -4.42 1.98 -2.78
CA VAL A 30 -3.16 1.25 -2.81
C VAL A 30 -2.43 1.47 -1.49
N ALA A 31 -1.96 0.40 -0.90
CA ALA A 31 -1.21 0.46 0.34
C ALA A 31 -0.09 -0.57 0.30
N PHE A 32 0.83 -0.46 1.23
CA PHE A 32 1.93 -1.40 1.35
C PHE A 32 1.83 -2.10 2.68
N LYS A 33 1.75 -3.43 2.64
CA LYS A 33 1.74 -4.22 3.86
C LYS A 33 3.11 -4.14 4.50
N THR A 34 3.17 -3.83 5.78
CA THR A 34 4.45 -3.66 6.46
C THR A 34 4.66 -4.62 7.63
N ALA A 35 3.60 -5.00 8.32
CA ALA A 35 3.76 -5.82 9.51
C ALA A 35 2.42 -6.34 10.00
N ASP A 36 2.49 -7.16 11.04
CA ASP A 36 1.31 -7.46 11.85
C ASP A 36 1.15 -6.36 12.89
N PRO A 37 -0.07 -6.04 13.28
CA PRO A 37 -0.27 -4.99 14.27
C PRO A 37 0.30 -5.38 15.62
N PRO A 38 0.73 -4.40 16.41
CA PRO A 38 1.12 -4.69 17.79
C PRO A 38 -0.04 -5.27 18.58
N ALA A 39 0.29 -6.11 19.56
CA ALA A 39 -0.71 -6.71 20.40
C ALA A 39 -1.62 -5.68 21.08
N ALA A 40 -1.06 -4.55 21.47
CA ALA A 40 -1.84 -3.50 22.11
C ALA A 40 -2.96 -2.98 21.23
N VAL A 41 -2.73 -2.91 19.92
CA VAL A 41 -3.76 -2.47 18.98
C VAL A 41 -4.87 -3.52 18.89
N ARG A 42 -4.48 -4.78 18.69
CA ARG A 42 -5.47 -5.86 18.58
C ARG A 42 -6.34 -5.97 19.84
N GLU A 43 -5.70 -5.87 20.98
CA GLU A 43 -6.41 -5.97 22.27
C GLU A 43 -7.36 -4.80 22.46
N SER A 44 -6.93 -3.60 22.06
CA SER A 44 -7.76 -2.42 22.24
C SER A 44 -9.03 -2.45 21.42
N VAL A 45 -8.97 -2.99 20.21
CA VAL A 45 -10.15 -3.04 19.36
C VAL A 45 -10.88 -4.37 19.44
N GLY A 46 -10.30 -5.36 20.12
CA GLY A 46 -10.93 -6.65 20.29
C GLY A 46 -10.94 -7.49 19.01
N ASP A 47 -9.98 -7.30 18.14
CA ASP A 47 -9.89 -8.01 16.88
C ASP A 47 -8.47 -8.52 16.70
N ASP A 48 -8.33 -9.85 16.59
CA ASP A 48 -7.03 -10.47 16.42
C ASP A 48 -6.61 -10.58 14.96
N ASP A 49 -7.53 -10.39 14.03
CA ASP A 49 -7.25 -10.59 12.62
C ASP A 49 -7.14 -9.24 11.90
N MET A 50 -6.01 -8.60 12.11
CA MET A 50 -5.73 -7.29 11.54
C MET A 50 -4.41 -7.30 10.77
N THR A 51 -4.28 -6.34 9.90
CA THR A 51 -3.09 -6.15 9.09
C THR A 51 -2.64 -4.70 9.22
N THR A 52 -1.34 -4.49 9.31
CA THR A 52 -0.77 -3.15 9.32
C THR A 52 -0.29 -2.79 7.92
N VAL A 53 -0.70 -1.66 7.44
CA VAL A 53 -0.29 -1.16 6.12
C VAL A 53 0.16 0.28 6.24
N PHE A 54 1.02 0.67 5.31
CA PHE A 54 1.37 2.07 5.13
C PHE A 54 0.52 2.61 3.99
N MET A 55 -0.21 3.68 4.28
CA MET A 55 -1.06 4.37 3.30
C MET A 55 -0.28 5.53 2.74
N PRO A 56 0.28 5.39 1.53
CA PRO A 56 1.10 6.46 0.97
C PRO A 56 0.24 7.61 0.48
N MET A 57 0.83 8.78 0.44
CA MET A 57 0.18 9.97 -0.11
C MET A 57 0.97 10.43 -1.32
N GLY A 58 0.32 10.53 -2.44
CA GLY A 58 0.97 10.99 -3.65
C GLY A 58 1.31 12.47 -3.57
N PRO A 59 2.29 12.90 -4.31
CA PRO A 59 3.12 12.10 -5.21
C PRO A 59 4.37 11.53 -4.55
N ASN A 60 4.53 11.67 -3.25
CA ASN A 60 5.73 11.19 -2.54
C ASN A 60 5.37 10.05 -1.60
N PRO A 61 5.34 8.80 -2.11
CA PRO A 61 4.86 7.67 -1.32
C PRO A 61 5.82 7.21 -0.24
N VAL A 62 7.05 7.70 -0.24
CA VAL A 62 8.05 7.27 0.73
C VAL A 62 8.05 8.17 1.95
N MET A 63 7.86 9.47 1.73
CA MET A 63 7.99 10.47 2.77
C MET A 63 6.66 10.94 3.35
N GLY A 64 5.56 10.62 2.71
CA GLY A 64 4.25 11.08 3.16
C GLY A 64 3.23 9.96 3.21
N GLY A 65 2.46 9.93 4.26
CA GLY A 65 1.45 8.92 4.44
C GLY A 65 1.21 8.64 5.91
N PHE A 66 0.49 7.57 6.18
CA PHE A 66 0.21 7.20 7.57
C PHE A 66 0.09 5.69 7.69
N VAL A 67 0.22 5.21 8.91
CA VAL A 67 0.09 3.79 9.22
C VAL A 67 -1.38 3.51 9.56
N LEU A 68 -1.91 2.46 8.97
CA LEU A 68 -3.29 2.04 9.20
C LEU A 68 -3.29 0.60 9.69
N HIS A 69 -3.97 0.35 10.78
CA HIS A 69 -4.24 -1.00 11.26
C HIS A 69 -5.68 -1.32 10.90
N ILE A 70 -5.87 -2.28 10.03
CA ILE A 70 -7.17 -2.53 9.42
C ILE A 70 -7.53 -4.00 9.51
N ALA A 71 -8.80 -4.31 9.61
CA ALA A 71 -9.25 -5.69 9.60
C ALA A 71 -8.77 -6.38 8.33
N THR A 72 -8.23 -7.57 8.48
CA THR A 72 -7.61 -8.28 7.37
C THR A 72 -8.59 -8.57 6.24
N ASP A 73 -9.87 -8.74 6.55
CA ASP A 73 -10.86 -9.00 5.51
C ASP A 73 -11.14 -7.78 4.61
N ARG A 74 -10.59 -6.62 4.97
CA ARG A 74 -10.68 -5.42 4.13
C ARG A 74 -9.41 -5.18 3.32
N VAL A 75 -8.48 -6.12 3.36
CA VAL A 75 -7.23 -6.07 2.61
C VAL A 75 -7.32 -7.07 1.47
N HIS A 76 -7.06 -6.62 0.26
CA HIS A 76 -7.16 -7.46 -0.92
C HIS A 76 -5.83 -7.54 -1.61
N GLU A 77 -5.46 -8.75 -2.03
CA GLU A 77 -4.24 -8.94 -2.78
C GLU A 77 -4.40 -8.36 -4.17
N VAL A 78 -3.31 -7.85 -4.71
CA VAL A 78 -3.30 -7.30 -6.06
C VAL A 78 -1.98 -7.69 -6.73
N ASP A 79 -2.03 -7.95 -8.01
CA ASP A 79 -0.86 -8.39 -8.76
C ASP A 79 -0.03 -7.19 -9.21
N LEU A 80 0.61 -6.55 -8.25
CA LEU A 80 1.50 -5.42 -8.48
C LEU A 80 2.75 -5.61 -7.65
N SER A 81 3.89 -5.31 -8.25
CA SER A 81 5.13 -5.26 -7.48
C SER A 81 5.16 -3.98 -6.65
N VAL A 82 6.05 -3.93 -5.69
CA VAL A 82 6.23 -2.72 -4.88
C VAL A 82 6.59 -1.53 -5.77
N GLU A 83 7.47 -1.76 -6.75
CA GLU A 83 7.86 -0.71 -7.68
C GLU A 83 6.69 -0.21 -8.50
N GLU A 84 5.84 -1.11 -8.95
CA GLU A 84 4.64 -0.72 -9.68
C GLU A 84 3.68 0.08 -8.81
N GLY A 85 3.54 -0.34 -7.56
CA GLY A 85 2.71 0.39 -6.62
C GLY A 85 3.21 1.82 -6.40
N ILE A 86 4.52 1.97 -6.23
CA ILE A 86 5.12 3.28 -6.07
C ILE A 86 4.91 4.13 -7.32
N SER A 87 5.12 3.54 -8.49
CA SER A 87 4.89 4.24 -9.76
C SER A 87 3.46 4.76 -9.88
N SER A 88 2.51 3.94 -9.47
CA SER A 88 1.11 4.34 -9.52
C SER A 88 0.87 5.60 -8.69
N ILE A 89 1.45 5.65 -7.50
CA ILE A 89 1.22 6.77 -6.60
C ILE A 89 1.92 8.02 -7.10
N VAL A 90 3.16 7.88 -7.54
CA VAL A 90 3.93 9.01 -8.06
C VAL A 90 3.25 9.62 -9.28
N SER A 91 2.60 8.82 -10.08
CA SER A 91 1.95 9.26 -11.31
C SER A 91 0.46 9.56 -11.14
N PHE A 92 -0.02 9.60 -9.91
CA PHE A 92 -1.43 9.82 -9.62
C PHE A 92 -2.34 8.76 -10.22
N GLY A 93 -1.85 7.53 -10.27
CA GLY A 93 -2.65 6.41 -10.71
C GLY A 93 -2.61 6.09 -12.20
N VAL A 94 -1.74 6.76 -12.94
CA VAL A 94 -1.75 6.65 -14.40
C VAL A 94 -0.71 5.68 -14.94
N ALA A 95 0.48 5.66 -14.35
CA ALA A 95 1.64 5.02 -14.98
C ALA A 95 1.51 3.51 -15.18
N ILE A 96 0.90 2.80 -14.23
CA ILE A 96 0.85 1.34 -14.32
C ILE A 96 0.04 0.89 -15.52
N ASP A 97 -1.13 1.48 -15.71
CA ASP A 97 -1.97 1.10 -16.83
C ASP A 97 -1.31 1.43 -18.15
N ALA A 98 -0.66 2.59 -18.24
CA ALA A 98 0.06 2.96 -19.44
C ALA A 98 1.16 1.95 -19.76
N ASP A 99 1.91 1.53 -18.73
CA ASP A 99 2.98 0.56 -18.92
C ASP A 99 2.44 -0.80 -19.36
N ARG A 100 1.35 -1.22 -18.76
CA ARG A 100 0.74 -2.50 -19.12
C ARG A 100 0.18 -2.49 -20.52
N GLU A 101 -0.45 -1.41 -20.90
CA GLU A 101 -0.98 -1.27 -22.25
C GLU A 101 0.15 -1.27 -23.28
N ALA A 102 1.21 -0.55 -22.99
CA ALA A 102 2.36 -0.55 -23.87
C ALA A 102 2.98 -1.93 -23.98
N GLY A 103 3.05 -2.64 -22.85
CA GLY A 103 3.62 -3.97 -22.83
C GLY A 103 2.78 -4.99 -23.57
N SER A 104 1.47 -4.86 -23.50
CA SER A 104 0.58 -5.81 -24.19
C SER A 104 0.51 -5.51 -25.67
N GLY A 105 0.78 -4.30 -26.05
CA GLY A 105 0.81 -3.90 -27.46
C GLY A 105 -0.53 -3.91 -28.13
N ALA A 106 -1.57 -4.21 -27.41
CA ALA A 106 -2.84 -4.38 -28.06
C ALA A 106 -3.87 -3.42 -27.62
N VAL A 107 -3.72 -3.09 -26.45
CA VAL A 107 -4.81 -2.51 -25.79
C VAL A 107 -5.00 -1.07 -26.11
N GLY A 108 -3.99 -0.43 -26.48
CA GLY A 108 -4.09 0.96 -26.83
C GLY A 108 -5.09 1.23 -27.91
N ALA A 109 -5.52 0.22 -28.51
CA ALA A 109 -6.51 0.42 -29.56
C ALA A 109 -7.76 1.09 -29.04
#